data_18500ad4647de428139b075df633a721
#
_entry.id   18500ad4647de428139b075df633a721
#
_cell.length_a   1.000
_cell.length_b   1.000
_cell.length_c   1.000
_cell.angle_alpha   90.00
_cell.angle_beta   90.00
_cell.angle_gamma   90.00
#
_symmetry.space_group_name_H-M   'P 1'
#
loop_
_entity.id
_entity.type
_entity.pdbx_description
1 polymer ?
#
loop_
_entity_poly.entity_id
_entity_poly.type
_entity_poly.pdbx_seq_one_letter_code
_entity_poly.pdbx_strand_id
1 'polypeptide(L)'
;MDDLSVRWGSRSVLERVNLHIAAGERLVVVGPSGAGKSTILRLLAGLQLASSGNLSLHGIPQSYLRLDQRNPPDVRLVFQNPALLGSLTVRENVGFLLYRHGRMAEREIRERVGAALHAVGLQGIEEQMPGELSGGMQKRVSFARALIDDPAKPDDQMPLLLFDEPTAGLDPVACTRIEDLIVRTTDVARATSVVVSHVHSTIERSAERVVLLYDGQFRWSGTVEEYRSCSDPYVVQFRSGSLRGPMQPAEH
;
A
#
# COMPACT_ATOMS: atom_id res chain seq x y z
N MET A 1 -7.54 7.61 -11.94
CA MET A 1 -7.49 6.59 -13.02
C MET A 1 -8.71 6.82 -13.88
N ASP A 2 -8.51 7.02 -15.19
CA ASP A 2 -9.58 7.33 -16.13
C ASP A 2 -9.49 6.40 -17.32
N ASP A 3 -10.50 5.52 -17.48
CA ASP A 3 -10.60 4.48 -18.52
C ASP A 3 -9.33 3.63 -18.68
N LEU A 4 -8.69 3.32 -17.52
CA LEU A 4 -7.37 2.74 -17.47
C LEU A 4 -7.43 1.22 -17.68
N SER A 5 -6.58 0.70 -18.58
CA SER A 5 -6.45 -0.73 -18.83
C SER A 5 -4.99 -1.18 -18.73
N VAL A 6 -4.82 -2.43 -18.29
CA VAL A 6 -3.51 -3.11 -18.26
C VAL A 6 -3.63 -4.48 -18.90
N ARG A 7 -2.72 -4.78 -19.82
CA ARG A 7 -2.62 -6.07 -20.50
C ARG A 7 -1.21 -6.66 -20.34
N TRP A 8 -1.14 -7.96 -20.16
CA TRP A 8 0.09 -8.75 -20.19
C TRP A 8 0.01 -9.75 -21.34
N GLY A 9 0.62 -9.41 -22.48
CA GLY A 9 0.41 -10.14 -23.73
C GLY A 9 -1.06 -10.11 -24.16
N SER A 10 -1.68 -11.26 -24.29
CA SER A 10 -3.10 -11.39 -24.62
C SER A 10 -4.04 -11.28 -23.42
N ARG A 11 -3.53 -11.38 -22.18
CA ARG A 11 -4.35 -11.36 -20.97
C ARG A 11 -4.67 -9.94 -20.55
N SER A 12 -5.94 -9.59 -20.41
CA SER A 12 -6.40 -8.37 -19.73
C SER A 12 -6.30 -8.58 -18.22
N VAL A 13 -5.67 -7.66 -17.51
CA VAL A 13 -5.53 -7.68 -16.04
C VAL A 13 -6.41 -6.63 -15.40
N LEU A 14 -6.49 -5.44 -16.01
CA LEU A 14 -7.44 -4.39 -15.69
C LEU A 14 -8.09 -3.91 -16.97
N GLU A 15 -9.38 -3.66 -16.93
CA GLU A 15 -10.14 -3.30 -18.12
C GLU A 15 -11.01 -2.07 -17.85
N ARG A 16 -10.62 -0.94 -18.46
CA ARG A 16 -11.34 0.33 -18.42
C ARG A 16 -11.75 0.78 -17.02
N VAL A 17 -10.83 0.63 -16.05
CA VAL A 17 -11.11 0.96 -14.66
C VAL A 17 -11.07 2.48 -14.45
N ASN A 18 -12.04 2.95 -13.65
CA ASN A 18 -12.14 4.34 -13.22
C ASN A 18 -12.07 4.39 -11.70
N LEU A 19 -11.11 5.16 -11.15
CA LEU A 19 -10.94 5.31 -9.71
C LEU A 19 -10.46 6.71 -9.37
N HIS A 20 -11.23 7.40 -8.55
CA HIS A 20 -10.82 8.64 -7.91
C HIS A 20 -10.58 8.37 -6.43
N ILE A 21 -9.49 8.87 -5.89
CA ILE A 21 -9.13 8.78 -4.46
C ILE A 21 -8.94 10.22 -3.97
N ALA A 22 -9.68 10.61 -2.95
CA ALA A 22 -9.56 11.94 -2.37
C ALA A 22 -8.28 12.06 -1.52
N ALA A 23 -7.78 13.28 -1.39
CA ALA A 23 -6.64 13.54 -0.50
C ALA A 23 -7.02 13.21 0.96
N GLY A 24 -6.15 12.47 1.65
CA GLY A 24 -6.37 12.02 3.02
C GLY A 24 -7.30 10.80 3.16
N GLU A 25 -7.85 10.29 2.07
CA GLU A 25 -8.75 9.14 2.10
C GLU A 25 -7.99 7.83 2.40
N ARG A 26 -8.61 6.96 3.21
CA ARG A 26 -8.17 5.57 3.44
C ARG A 26 -9.02 4.61 2.61
N LEU A 27 -8.47 4.20 1.47
CA LEU A 27 -9.10 3.27 0.54
C LEU A 27 -8.60 1.84 0.77
N VAL A 28 -9.51 0.88 0.82
CA VAL A 28 -9.16 -0.54 0.76
C VAL A 28 -9.68 -1.16 -0.54
N VAL A 29 -8.79 -1.73 -1.34
CA VAL A 29 -9.13 -2.50 -2.54
C VAL A 29 -9.16 -3.97 -2.18
N VAL A 30 -10.32 -4.58 -2.33
CA VAL A 30 -10.56 -6.00 -2.03
C VAL A 30 -10.84 -6.80 -3.30
N GLY A 31 -10.76 -8.11 -3.20
CA GLY A 31 -11.07 -9.01 -4.31
C GLY A 31 -10.30 -10.32 -4.22
N PRO A 32 -10.67 -11.34 -5.00
CA PRO A 32 -10.00 -12.63 -4.99
C PRO A 32 -8.54 -12.54 -5.46
N SER A 33 -7.78 -13.61 -5.21
CA SER A 33 -6.42 -13.74 -5.73
C SER A 33 -6.44 -13.64 -7.26
N GLY A 34 -5.46 -12.95 -7.84
CA GLY A 34 -5.36 -12.77 -9.29
C GLY A 34 -6.30 -11.71 -9.91
N ALA A 35 -7.15 -11.03 -9.13
CA ALA A 35 -8.07 -10.01 -9.64
C ALA A 35 -7.39 -8.73 -10.20
N GLY A 36 -6.10 -8.53 -9.97
CA GLY A 36 -5.36 -7.35 -10.42
C GLY A 36 -5.03 -6.33 -9.31
N LYS A 37 -5.29 -6.64 -8.04
CA LYS A 37 -5.08 -5.72 -6.90
C LYS A 37 -3.65 -5.18 -6.81
N SER A 38 -2.64 -6.05 -6.82
CA SER A 38 -1.23 -5.61 -6.79
C SER A 38 -0.81 -4.85 -8.06
N THR A 39 -1.51 -5.05 -9.18
CA THR A 39 -1.31 -4.26 -10.40
C THR A 39 -1.73 -2.81 -10.18
N ILE A 40 -2.84 -2.56 -9.47
CA ILE A 40 -3.25 -1.20 -9.06
C ILE A 40 -2.17 -0.53 -8.24
N LEU A 41 -1.61 -1.24 -7.23
CA LEU A 41 -0.52 -0.68 -6.41
C LEU A 41 0.74 -0.38 -7.23
N ARG A 42 1.12 -1.27 -8.17
CA ARG A 42 2.28 -1.04 -9.06
C ARG A 42 2.09 0.16 -9.97
N LEU A 43 0.89 0.37 -10.49
CA LEU A 43 0.54 1.56 -11.28
C LEU A 43 0.68 2.84 -10.43
N LEU A 44 0.06 2.86 -9.23
CA LEU A 44 0.14 4.00 -8.30
C LEU A 44 1.57 4.27 -7.83
N ALA A 45 2.38 3.22 -7.64
CA ALA A 45 3.79 3.35 -7.29
C ALA A 45 4.69 3.79 -8.46
N GLY A 46 4.16 3.86 -9.69
CA GLY A 46 4.94 4.15 -10.89
C GLY A 46 5.92 3.04 -11.26
N LEU A 47 5.68 1.82 -10.80
CA LEU A 47 6.48 0.63 -11.13
C LEU A 47 6.00 -0.07 -12.40
N GLN A 48 4.84 0.33 -12.90
CA GLN A 48 4.22 -0.18 -14.11
C GLN A 48 3.42 0.94 -14.79
N LEU A 49 3.40 0.93 -16.12
CA LEU A 49 2.57 1.83 -16.90
C LEU A 49 1.25 1.14 -17.30
N ALA A 50 0.22 1.95 -17.52
CA ALA A 50 -1.01 1.49 -18.14
C ALA A 50 -0.78 1.13 -19.62
N SER A 51 -1.55 0.18 -20.13
CA SER A 51 -1.56 -0.15 -21.57
C SER A 51 -2.41 0.86 -22.36
N SER A 52 -3.45 1.43 -21.73
CA SER A 52 -4.27 2.52 -22.25
C SER A 52 -4.98 3.25 -21.11
N GLY A 53 -5.59 4.40 -21.40
CA GLY A 53 -6.21 5.28 -20.39
C GLY A 53 -5.18 6.13 -19.67
N ASN A 54 -5.60 6.81 -18.60
CA ASN A 54 -4.79 7.79 -17.90
C ASN A 54 -4.69 7.49 -16.39
N LEU A 55 -3.50 7.72 -15.84
CA LEU A 55 -3.27 7.80 -14.39
C LEU A 55 -2.72 9.18 -14.08
N SER A 56 -3.31 9.86 -13.09
CA SER A 56 -2.77 11.10 -12.55
C SER A 56 -2.62 10.99 -11.03
N LEU A 57 -1.52 11.52 -10.49
CA LEU A 57 -1.31 11.66 -9.05
C LEU A 57 -1.09 13.14 -8.76
N HIS A 58 -1.83 13.70 -7.79
CA HIS A 58 -1.85 15.14 -7.49
C HIS A 58 -2.10 16.02 -8.74
N GLY A 59 -2.95 15.54 -9.65
CA GLY A 59 -3.24 16.22 -10.93
C GLY A 59 -2.14 16.07 -12.00
N ILE A 60 -1.02 15.41 -11.70
CA ILE A 60 0.12 15.23 -12.62
C ILE A 60 -0.02 13.87 -13.33
N PRO A 61 -0.10 13.84 -14.67
CA PRO A 61 -0.13 12.59 -15.43
C PRO A 61 1.11 11.72 -15.20
N GLN A 62 0.91 10.42 -15.04
CA GLN A 62 1.96 9.43 -14.81
C GLN A 62 2.25 8.66 -16.11
N SER A 63 2.98 9.30 -17.03
CA SER A 63 3.30 8.75 -18.36
C SER A 63 4.64 8.01 -18.44
N TYR A 64 5.41 8.01 -17.35
CA TYR A 64 6.73 7.40 -17.28
C TYR A 64 6.85 6.54 -16.01
N LEU A 65 7.71 5.53 -16.07
CA LEU A 65 8.08 4.79 -14.86
C LEU A 65 8.73 5.73 -13.83
N ARG A 66 8.56 5.43 -12.54
CA ARG A 66 9.09 6.26 -11.45
C ARG A 66 10.59 6.55 -11.59
N LEU A 67 11.36 5.56 -12.05
CA LEU A 67 12.81 5.68 -12.24
C LEU A 67 13.20 6.68 -13.35
N ASP A 68 12.31 6.88 -14.32
CA ASP A 68 12.52 7.78 -15.46
C ASP A 68 12.01 9.20 -15.19
N GLN A 69 11.32 9.41 -14.07
CA GLN A 69 10.78 10.72 -13.70
C GLN A 69 11.83 11.55 -12.96
N ARG A 70 12.01 12.81 -13.38
CA ARG A 70 12.92 13.75 -12.71
C ARG A 70 12.47 14.09 -11.29
N ASN A 71 11.17 14.21 -11.08
CA ASN A 71 10.55 14.52 -9.80
C ASN A 71 9.30 13.67 -9.59
N PRO A 72 9.45 12.36 -9.26
CA PRO A 72 8.31 11.48 -9.06
C PRO A 72 7.49 11.92 -7.85
N PRO A 73 6.17 11.66 -7.81
CA PRO A 73 5.34 11.97 -6.64
C PRO A 73 5.81 11.21 -5.39
N ASP A 74 5.49 11.73 -4.19
CA ASP A 74 5.81 11.03 -2.94
C ASP A 74 4.85 9.85 -2.74
N VAL A 75 5.27 8.69 -3.21
CA VAL A 75 4.55 7.42 -3.05
C VAL A 75 5.46 6.45 -2.30
N ARG A 76 4.95 5.88 -1.23
CA ARG A 76 5.69 4.96 -0.36
C ARG A 76 4.95 3.63 -0.31
N LEU A 77 5.65 2.54 -0.61
CA LEU A 77 5.07 1.20 -0.73
C LEU A 77 5.60 0.29 0.37
N VAL A 78 4.67 -0.28 1.13
CA VAL A 78 4.91 -1.37 2.08
C VAL A 78 4.47 -2.67 1.39
N PHE A 79 5.46 -3.52 1.10
CA PHE A 79 5.24 -4.79 0.42
C PHE A 79 4.74 -5.87 1.38
N GLN A 80 4.08 -6.88 0.85
CA GLN A 80 3.69 -8.10 1.57
C GLN A 80 4.89 -8.73 2.29
N ASN A 81 6.01 -8.90 1.57
CA ASN A 81 7.31 -9.21 2.16
C ASN A 81 8.03 -7.89 2.44
N PRO A 82 8.64 -7.70 3.62
CA PRO A 82 9.16 -6.39 4.06
C PRO A 82 10.16 -5.71 3.11
N ALA A 83 10.75 -6.46 2.18
CA ALA A 83 11.72 -5.97 1.19
C ALA A 83 12.84 -5.13 1.83
N LEU A 84 13.37 -5.60 2.96
CA LEU A 84 14.53 -5.01 3.61
C LEU A 84 15.80 -5.44 2.86
N LEU A 85 16.73 -4.50 2.74
CA LEU A 85 18.04 -4.76 2.15
C LEU A 85 18.88 -5.52 3.19
N GLY A 86 19.16 -6.81 2.95
CA GLY A 86 19.82 -7.69 3.90
C GLY A 86 21.27 -7.32 4.23
N SER A 87 21.90 -6.50 3.39
CA SER A 87 23.27 -5.97 3.58
C SER A 87 23.33 -4.65 4.37
N LEU A 88 22.17 -4.10 4.73
CA LEU A 88 22.06 -2.85 5.47
C LEU A 88 21.46 -3.09 6.84
N THR A 89 21.90 -2.31 7.84
CA THR A 89 21.31 -2.29 9.19
C THR A 89 19.85 -1.82 9.15
N VAL A 90 19.13 -1.97 10.25
CA VAL A 90 17.78 -1.42 10.42
C VAL A 90 17.80 0.11 10.20
N ARG A 91 18.76 0.81 10.80
CA ARG A 91 18.91 2.26 10.61
C ARG A 91 19.06 2.64 9.15
N GLU A 92 19.95 1.94 8.42
CA GLU A 92 20.20 2.21 7.00
C GLU A 92 18.99 1.86 6.14
N ASN A 93 18.26 0.79 6.46
CA ASN A 93 17.02 0.42 5.78
C ASN A 93 15.93 1.49 5.96
N VAL A 94 15.71 1.96 7.20
CA VAL A 94 14.70 2.97 7.49
C VAL A 94 15.13 4.32 6.92
N GLY A 95 16.38 4.73 7.14
CA GLY A 95 16.96 5.99 6.68
C GLY A 95 17.41 6.01 5.22
N PHE A 96 17.16 4.94 4.45
CA PHE A 96 17.71 4.77 3.10
C PHE A 96 17.50 5.99 2.20
N LEU A 97 16.31 6.57 2.24
CA LEU A 97 15.98 7.77 1.46
C LEU A 97 16.80 8.98 1.90
N LEU A 98 17.03 9.16 3.20
CA LEU A 98 17.81 10.28 3.76
C LEU A 98 19.28 10.17 3.38
N TYR A 99 19.85 8.95 3.49
CA TYR A 99 21.23 8.69 3.07
C TYR A 99 21.45 8.92 1.57
N ARG A 100 20.48 8.50 0.75
CA ARG A 100 20.52 8.69 -0.71
C ARG A 100 20.64 10.17 -1.11
N HIS A 101 19.98 11.06 -0.39
CA HIS A 101 20.04 12.51 -0.67
C HIS A 101 21.39 13.14 -0.28
N GLY A 102 22.11 12.58 0.69
CA GLY A 102 23.46 12.99 1.09
C GLY A 102 23.59 14.42 1.63
N ARG A 103 22.48 15.06 1.99
CA ARG A 103 22.44 16.47 2.42
C ARG A 103 22.20 16.65 3.90
N MET A 104 21.90 15.59 4.62
CA MET A 104 21.51 15.61 6.03
C MET A 104 22.65 15.13 6.91
N ALA A 105 22.83 15.77 8.08
CA ALA A 105 23.83 15.33 9.04
C ALA A 105 23.44 13.96 9.64
N GLU A 106 24.42 13.12 9.92
CA GLU A 106 24.22 11.78 10.49
C GLU A 106 23.41 11.81 11.79
N ARG A 107 23.60 12.81 12.64
CA ARG A 107 22.83 13.01 13.86
C ARG A 107 21.33 13.18 13.55
N GLU A 108 20.99 13.98 12.58
CA GLU A 108 19.60 14.25 12.18
C GLU A 108 18.94 12.98 11.59
N ILE A 109 19.69 12.22 10.77
CA ILE A 109 19.23 10.94 10.25
C ILE A 109 18.90 9.98 11.40
N ARG A 110 19.79 9.85 12.40
CA ARG A 110 19.55 9.02 13.58
C ARG A 110 18.31 9.42 14.36
N GLU A 111 18.11 10.72 14.55
CA GLU A 111 16.93 11.26 15.26
C GLU A 111 15.63 10.91 14.51
N ARG A 112 15.58 11.11 13.19
CA ARG A 112 14.42 10.78 12.35
C ARG A 112 14.14 9.28 12.31
N VAL A 113 15.18 8.47 12.12
CA VAL A 113 15.07 7.00 12.13
C VAL A 113 14.60 6.50 13.48
N GLY A 114 15.16 7.00 14.59
CA GLY A 114 14.74 6.65 15.95
C GLY A 114 13.27 6.99 16.20
N ALA A 115 12.82 8.17 15.76
CA ALA A 115 11.42 8.57 15.87
C ALA A 115 10.49 7.65 15.06
N ALA A 116 10.86 7.28 13.82
CA ALA A 116 10.10 6.37 12.99
C ALA A 116 10.02 4.97 13.57
N LEU A 117 11.11 4.43 14.11
CA LEU A 117 11.13 3.14 14.79
C LEU A 117 10.29 3.16 16.06
N HIS A 118 10.38 4.22 16.85
CA HIS A 118 9.55 4.39 18.05
C HIS A 118 8.05 4.39 17.71
N ALA A 119 7.66 5.09 16.62
CA ALA A 119 6.26 5.16 16.17
C ALA A 119 5.67 3.78 15.84
N VAL A 120 6.51 2.82 15.41
CA VAL A 120 6.10 1.43 15.14
C VAL A 120 6.37 0.48 16.30
N GLY A 121 6.72 1.00 17.49
CA GLY A 121 6.96 0.22 18.70
C GLY A 121 8.24 -0.61 18.66
N LEU A 122 9.29 -0.10 18.03
CA LEU A 122 10.63 -0.68 17.99
C LEU A 122 11.65 0.31 18.56
N GLN A 123 12.58 -0.20 19.38
CA GLN A 123 13.65 0.58 19.99
C GLN A 123 14.89 -0.28 20.20
N GLY A 124 16.08 0.31 20.10
CA GLY A 124 17.34 -0.34 20.40
C GLY A 124 17.76 -1.44 19.42
N ILE A 125 17.22 -1.41 18.20
CA ILE A 125 17.51 -2.38 17.14
C ILE A 125 18.18 -1.75 15.92
N GLU A 126 18.53 -0.49 16.01
CA GLU A 126 18.99 0.34 14.90
C GLU A 126 20.22 -0.25 14.18
N GLU A 127 21.09 -0.91 14.94
CA GLU A 127 22.34 -1.51 14.44
C GLU A 127 22.18 -2.99 14.04
N GLN A 128 21.02 -3.61 14.30
CA GLN A 128 20.77 -5.00 13.92
C GLN A 128 20.59 -5.13 12.40
N MET A 129 20.93 -6.32 11.90
CA MET A 129 20.69 -6.70 10.52
C MET A 129 19.28 -7.28 10.36
N PRO A 130 18.63 -7.16 9.18
CA PRO A 130 17.33 -7.76 8.94
C PRO A 130 17.22 -9.25 9.30
N GLY A 131 18.29 -10.03 9.09
CA GLY A 131 18.32 -11.46 9.42
C GLY A 131 18.26 -11.78 10.92
N GLU A 132 18.53 -10.79 11.78
CA GLU A 132 18.46 -10.94 13.25
C GLU A 132 17.06 -10.64 13.80
N LEU A 133 16.16 -10.15 12.94
CA LEU A 133 14.80 -9.74 13.33
C LEU A 133 13.77 -10.85 13.10
N SER A 134 12.79 -10.95 13.98
CA SER A 134 11.60 -11.74 13.70
C SER A 134 10.83 -11.17 12.49
N GLY A 135 10.03 -12.00 11.81
CA GLY A 135 9.22 -11.55 10.67
C GLY A 135 8.28 -10.37 11.01
N GLY A 136 7.71 -10.38 12.23
CA GLY A 136 6.89 -9.27 12.73
C GLY A 136 7.71 -7.99 12.97
N MET A 137 8.96 -8.08 13.41
CA MET A 137 9.86 -6.92 13.52
C MET A 137 10.26 -6.40 12.16
N GLN A 138 10.63 -7.27 11.20
CA GLN A 138 10.94 -6.86 9.84
C GLN A 138 9.78 -6.11 9.19
N LYS A 139 8.54 -6.59 9.40
CA LYS A 139 7.34 -5.93 8.92
C LYS A 139 7.19 -4.53 9.51
N ARG A 140 7.35 -4.38 10.83
CA ARG A 140 7.31 -3.06 11.49
C ARG A 140 8.44 -2.13 11.03
N VAL A 141 9.63 -2.64 10.75
CA VAL A 141 10.72 -1.85 10.14
C VAL A 141 10.32 -1.32 8.75
N SER A 142 9.62 -2.11 7.93
CA SER A 142 9.12 -1.63 6.63
C SER A 142 8.08 -0.50 6.77
N PHE A 143 7.25 -0.52 7.81
CA PHE A 143 6.37 0.61 8.14
C PHE A 143 7.15 1.83 8.62
N ALA A 144 8.16 1.66 9.49
CA ALA A 144 9.04 2.77 9.91
C ALA A 144 9.71 3.45 8.71
N ARG A 145 10.16 2.65 7.71
CA ARG A 145 10.71 3.18 6.46
C ARG A 145 9.69 4.03 5.69
N ALA A 146 8.41 3.66 5.72
CA ALA A 146 7.35 4.43 5.06
C ALA A 146 6.98 5.74 5.80
N LEU A 147 7.39 5.91 7.07
CA LEU A 147 7.23 7.15 7.84
C LEU A 147 8.29 8.20 7.53
N ILE A 148 9.39 7.82 6.89
CA ILE A 148 10.47 8.77 6.55
C ILE A 148 10.01 9.69 5.42
N ASP A 149 9.97 10.98 5.70
CA ASP A 149 9.66 12.00 4.70
C ASP A 149 10.82 12.19 3.72
N ASP A 150 10.47 12.37 2.44
CA ASP A 150 11.43 12.68 1.40
C ASP A 150 11.84 14.15 1.50
N PRO A 151 13.09 14.47 1.90
CA PRO A 151 13.54 15.87 2.06
C PRO A 151 13.61 16.64 0.73
N ALA A 152 13.43 15.96 -0.40
CA ALA A 152 13.35 16.60 -1.71
C ALA A 152 11.91 16.99 -2.10
N LYS A 153 10.90 16.63 -1.27
CA LYS A 153 9.50 16.95 -1.52
C LYS A 153 9.08 18.20 -0.75
N PRO A 154 8.14 18.98 -1.31
CA PRO A 154 7.51 20.06 -0.58
C PRO A 154 6.79 19.54 0.67
N ASP A 155 6.87 20.28 1.78
CA ASP A 155 6.24 19.90 3.06
C ASP A 155 4.71 19.86 2.98
N ASP A 156 4.10 20.50 1.99
CA ASP A 156 2.67 20.54 1.74
C ASP A 156 2.18 19.43 0.80
N GLN A 157 3.09 18.64 0.23
CA GLN A 157 2.71 17.51 -0.61
C GLN A 157 2.35 16.30 0.25
N MET A 158 1.04 16.01 0.33
CA MET A 158 0.53 14.83 1.01
C MET A 158 1.05 13.53 0.36
N PRO A 159 1.75 12.66 1.10
CA PRO A 159 2.24 11.40 0.56
C PRO A 159 1.11 10.41 0.27
N LEU A 160 1.36 9.50 -0.67
CA LEU A 160 0.49 8.34 -0.93
C LEU A 160 1.14 7.08 -0.35
N LEU A 161 0.52 6.50 0.67
CA LEU A 161 0.97 5.25 1.28
C LEU A 161 0.24 4.07 0.65
N LEU A 162 1.00 3.10 0.19
CA LEU A 162 0.50 1.88 -0.44
C LEU A 162 0.87 0.67 0.41
N PHE A 163 -0.10 -0.22 0.67
CA PHE A 163 0.10 -1.42 1.48
C PHE A 163 -0.38 -2.65 0.69
N ASP A 164 0.54 -3.53 0.33
CA ASP A 164 0.25 -4.76 -0.41
C ASP A 164 0.14 -5.93 0.56
N GLU A 165 -1.10 -6.41 0.81
CA GLU A 165 -1.42 -7.55 1.69
C GLU A 165 -0.67 -7.50 3.04
N PRO A 166 -0.76 -6.40 3.81
CA PRO A 166 0.12 -6.15 4.95
C PRO A 166 -0.08 -7.14 6.11
N THR A 167 -1.24 -7.81 6.20
CA THR A 167 -1.58 -8.79 7.23
C THR A 167 -1.44 -10.24 6.79
N ALA A 168 -1.05 -10.49 5.53
CA ALA A 168 -0.94 -11.85 5.00
C ALA A 168 0.06 -12.70 5.80
N GLY A 169 -0.35 -13.93 6.13
CA GLY A 169 0.48 -14.91 6.84
C GLY A 169 0.70 -14.63 8.33
N LEU A 170 -0.03 -13.69 8.92
CA LEU A 170 0.02 -13.37 10.34
C LEU A 170 -1.13 -14.03 11.12
N ASP A 171 -0.90 -14.31 12.41
CA ASP A 171 -1.97 -14.70 13.33
C ASP A 171 -2.92 -13.52 13.62
N PRO A 172 -4.15 -13.75 14.14
CA PRO A 172 -5.14 -12.69 14.35
C PRO A 172 -4.67 -11.53 15.24
N VAL A 173 -3.84 -11.81 16.27
CA VAL A 173 -3.33 -10.77 17.19
C VAL A 173 -2.29 -9.90 16.46
N ALA A 174 -1.42 -10.53 15.69
CA ALA A 174 -0.45 -9.82 14.87
C ALA A 174 -1.14 -9.01 13.75
N CYS A 175 -2.21 -9.54 13.12
CA CYS A 175 -3.04 -8.79 12.18
C CYS A 175 -3.57 -7.49 12.79
N THR A 176 -4.20 -7.57 13.97
CA THR A 176 -4.73 -6.39 14.68
C THR A 176 -3.65 -5.32 14.89
N ARG A 177 -2.43 -5.74 15.31
CA ARG A 177 -1.32 -4.79 15.49
C ARG A 177 -0.89 -4.11 14.18
N ILE A 178 -0.88 -4.84 13.07
CA ILE A 178 -0.54 -4.28 11.76
C ILE A 178 -1.67 -3.37 11.26
N GLU A 179 -2.92 -3.73 11.48
CA GLU A 179 -4.08 -2.89 11.13
C GLU A 179 -4.05 -1.55 11.89
N ASP A 180 -3.82 -1.58 13.19
CA ASP A 180 -3.62 -0.36 14.00
C ASP A 180 -2.42 0.46 13.49
N LEU A 181 -1.36 -0.24 13.05
CA LEU A 181 -0.17 0.42 12.51
C LEU A 181 -0.43 1.09 11.14
N ILE A 182 -1.26 0.51 10.27
CA ILE A 182 -1.69 1.13 9.01
C ILE A 182 -2.37 2.47 9.31
N VAL A 183 -3.35 2.48 10.22
CA VAL A 183 -4.09 3.70 10.59
C VAL A 183 -3.14 4.74 11.16
N ARG A 184 -2.34 4.37 12.17
CA ARG A 184 -1.39 5.30 12.80
C ARG A 184 -0.36 5.86 11.81
N THR A 185 0.19 5.02 10.93
CA THR A 185 1.18 5.46 9.93
C THR A 185 0.55 6.46 8.97
N THR A 186 -0.69 6.20 8.54
CA THR A 186 -1.43 7.10 7.66
C THR A 186 -1.71 8.45 8.34
N ASP A 187 -2.15 8.43 9.60
CA ASP A 187 -2.46 9.64 10.38
C ASP A 187 -1.19 10.45 10.68
N VAL A 188 -0.10 9.81 11.14
CA VAL A 188 1.17 10.47 11.44
C VAL A 188 1.77 11.12 10.20
N ALA A 189 1.74 10.41 9.07
CA ALA A 189 2.24 10.92 7.79
C ALA A 189 1.26 11.92 7.14
N ARG A 190 0.07 12.15 7.69
CA ARG A 190 -1.00 12.93 7.06
C ARG A 190 -1.20 12.53 5.60
N ALA A 191 -1.29 11.23 5.35
CA ALA A 191 -1.22 10.63 4.03
C ALA A 191 -2.60 10.23 3.48
N THR A 192 -2.66 10.10 2.15
CA THR A 192 -3.67 9.26 1.50
C THR A 192 -3.17 7.82 1.55
N SER A 193 -4.04 6.83 1.79
CA SER A 193 -3.61 5.44 1.80
C SER A 193 -4.45 4.54 0.92
N VAL A 194 -3.78 3.57 0.29
CA VAL A 194 -4.42 2.47 -0.45
C VAL A 194 -3.90 1.15 0.10
N VAL A 195 -4.79 0.37 0.68
CA VAL A 195 -4.51 -0.97 1.18
C VAL A 195 -5.11 -1.99 0.24
N VAL A 196 -4.32 -2.95 -0.20
CA VAL A 196 -4.83 -4.15 -0.88
C VAL A 196 -4.91 -5.27 0.14
N SER A 197 -6.08 -5.85 0.33
CA SER A 197 -6.26 -6.96 1.25
C SER A 197 -7.44 -7.86 0.84
N HIS A 198 -7.38 -9.11 1.29
CA HIS A 198 -8.52 -10.04 1.27
C HIS A 198 -8.97 -10.39 2.70
N VAL A 199 -8.36 -9.78 3.73
CA VAL A 199 -8.64 -10.04 5.14
C VAL A 199 -9.75 -9.11 5.62
N HIS A 200 -10.82 -9.68 6.15
CA HIS A 200 -12.01 -8.94 6.55
C HIS A 200 -11.74 -7.93 7.69
N SER A 201 -10.95 -8.30 8.70
CA SER A 201 -10.59 -7.39 9.78
C SER A 201 -9.80 -6.17 9.32
N THR A 202 -8.94 -6.34 8.31
CA THR A 202 -8.18 -5.23 7.71
C THR A 202 -9.12 -4.22 7.06
N ILE A 203 -10.17 -4.70 6.35
CA ILE A 203 -11.20 -3.82 5.76
C ILE A 203 -11.89 -3.02 6.87
N GLU A 204 -12.39 -3.72 7.89
CA GLU A 204 -13.15 -3.14 8.99
C GLU A 204 -12.40 -2.07 9.80
N ARG A 205 -11.09 -2.23 9.97
CA ARG A 205 -10.27 -1.37 10.82
C ARG A 205 -9.58 -0.25 10.06
N SER A 206 -9.21 -0.45 8.80
CA SER A 206 -8.36 0.51 8.09
C SER A 206 -9.06 1.29 6.98
N ALA A 207 -10.25 0.89 6.53
CA ALA A 207 -10.94 1.54 5.43
C ALA A 207 -11.89 2.66 5.88
N GLU A 208 -11.97 3.73 5.10
CA GLU A 208 -13.13 4.64 5.02
C GLU A 208 -14.01 4.23 3.85
N ARG A 209 -13.38 3.90 2.72
CA ARG A 209 -14.05 3.39 1.52
C ARG A 209 -13.43 2.05 1.09
N VAL A 210 -14.29 1.19 0.59
CA VAL A 210 -13.95 -0.13 0.06
C VAL A 210 -14.30 -0.18 -1.43
N VAL A 211 -13.41 -0.77 -2.22
CA VAL A 211 -13.63 -1.03 -3.64
C VAL A 211 -13.41 -2.52 -3.90
N LEU A 212 -14.40 -3.18 -4.48
CA LEU A 212 -14.30 -4.59 -4.86
C LEU A 212 -13.84 -4.70 -6.32
N LEU A 213 -12.67 -5.31 -6.51
CA LEU A 213 -12.10 -5.64 -7.81
C LEU A 213 -12.35 -7.12 -8.13
N TYR A 214 -12.98 -7.38 -9.25
CA TYR A 214 -13.18 -8.73 -9.77
C TYR A 214 -13.12 -8.74 -11.29
N ASP A 215 -12.40 -9.69 -11.84
CA ASP A 215 -12.21 -9.87 -13.29
C ASP A 215 -11.77 -8.57 -13.98
N GLY A 216 -10.73 -7.94 -13.41
CA GLY A 216 -10.13 -6.71 -13.92
C GLY A 216 -11.00 -5.46 -13.88
N GLN A 217 -12.17 -5.49 -13.23
CA GLN A 217 -13.12 -4.39 -13.14
C GLN A 217 -13.54 -4.10 -11.71
N PHE A 218 -13.80 -2.83 -11.40
CA PHE A 218 -14.43 -2.46 -10.14
C PHE A 218 -15.92 -2.80 -10.20
N ARG A 219 -16.33 -3.77 -9.39
CA ARG A 219 -17.72 -4.26 -9.35
C ARG A 219 -18.57 -3.50 -8.35
N TRP A 220 -17.94 -2.98 -7.31
CA TRP A 220 -18.63 -2.25 -6.25
C TRP A 220 -17.69 -1.24 -5.59
N SER A 221 -18.22 -0.14 -5.07
CA SER A 221 -17.52 0.83 -4.25
C SER A 221 -18.51 1.48 -3.26
N GLY A 222 -18.11 1.64 -2.02
CA GLY A 222 -18.91 2.28 -0.98
C GLY A 222 -18.13 2.43 0.34
N THR A 223 -18.76 2.99 1.35
CA THR A 223 -18.21 3.11 2.71
C THR A 223 -18.11 1.74 3.38
N VAL A 224 -17.38 1.65 4.51
CA VAL A 224 -17.32 0.41 5.30
C VAL A 224 -18.70 0.01 5.82
N GLU A 225 -19.53 0.98 6.22
CA GLU A 225 -20.92 0.75 6.68
C GLU A 225 -21.76 0.14 5.56
N GLU A 226 -21.66 0.69 4.36
CA GLU A 226 -22.34 0.14 3.18
C GLU A 226 -21.82 -1.24 2.83
N TYR A 227 -20.49 -1.48 2.91
CA TYR A 227 -19.89 -2.80 2.69
C TYR A 227 -20.46 -3.86 3.65
N ARG A 228 -20.68 -3.51 4.93
CA ARG A 228 -21.25 -4.40 5.94
C ARG A 228 -22.68 -4.81 5.66
N SER A 229 -23.47 -3.89 5.14
CA SER A 229 -24.94 -4.04 5.03
C SER A 229 -25.44 -4.28 3.60
N CYS A 230 -24.63 -4.05 2.55
CA CYS A 230 -25.10 -4.14 1.19
C CYS A 230 -25.49 -5.58 0.79
N SER A 231 -26.44 -5.67 -0.12
CA SER A 231 -26.93 -6.92 -0.70
C SER A 231 -26.38 -7.20 -2.10
N ASP A 232 -25.36 -6.44 -2.54
CA ASP A 232 -24.70 -6.68 -3.82
C ASP A 232 -24.15 -8.12 -3.86
N PRO A 233 -24.46 -8.93 -4.89
CA PRO A 233 -24.10 -10.34 -4.93
C PRO A 233 -22.60 -10.60 -4.89
N TYR A 234 -21.76 -9.72 -5.47
CA TYR A 234 -20.31 -9.83 -5.42
C TYR A 234 -19.79 -9.57 -4.03
N VAL A 235 -20.26 -8.49 -3.38
CA VAL A 235 -19.88 -8.15 -2.00
C VAL A 235 -20.32 -9.22 -1.02
N VAL A 236 -21.57 -9.69 -1.13
CA VAL A 236 -22.11 -10.77 -0.26
C VAL A 236 -21.27 -12.03 -0.39
N GLN A 237 -20.97 -12.45 -1.63
CA GLN A 237 -20.14 -13.64 -1.87
C GLN A 237 -18.73 -13.46 -1.29
N PHE A 238 -18.07 -12.33 -1.56
CA PHE A 238 -16.72 -12.06 -1.06
C PHE A 238 -16.68 -12.03 0.47
N ARG A 239 -17.62 -11.31 1.09
CA ARG A 239 -17.74 -11.17 2.54
C ARG A 239 -18.02 -12.49 3.27
N SER A 240 -18.88 -13.34 2.69
CA SER A 240 -19.24 -14.63 3.29
C SER A 240 -18.27 -15.77 2.98
N GLY A 241 -17.35 -15.57 2.02
CA GLY A 241 -16.48 -16.65 1.53
C GLY A 241 -17.24 -17.76 0.79
N SER A 242 -18.46 -17.46 0.29
CA SER A 242 -19.31 -18.46 -0.36
C SER A 242 -18.74 -18.90 -1.71
N LEU A 243 -18.80 -20.20 -1.98
CA LEU A 243 -18.50 -20.74 -3.31
C LEU A 243 -19.64 -20.52 -4.32
N ARG A 244 -20.83 -20.12 -3.82
CA ARG A 244 -22.00 -19.84 -4.67
C ARG A 244 -22.14 -18.34 -4.82
N GLY A 245 -22.20 -17.86 -6.07
CA GLY A 245 -22.34 -16.44 -6.40
C GLY A 245 -21.77 -16.12 -7.78
N PRO A 246 -21.70 -14.83 -8.14
CA PRO A 246 -21.22 -14.39 -9.46
C PRO A 246 -19.69 -14.52 -9.65
N MET A 247 -18.90 -14.57 -8.56
CA MET A 247 -17.47 -14.80 -8.64
C MET A 247 -17.20 -16.29 -8.76
N GLN A 248 -16.52 -16.66 -9.83
CA GLN A 248 -16.04 -18.03 -10.00
C GLN A 248 -14.62 -18.15 -9.41
N PRO A 249 -14.30 -19.24 -8.69
CA PRO A 249 -12.93 -19.52 -8.29
C PRO A 249 -12.03 -19.55 -9.54
N ALA A 250 -10.83 -18.97 -9.44
CA ALA A 250 -9.84 -19.11 -10.49
C ALA A 250 -9.50 -20.62 -10.60
N GLU A 251 -9.81 -21.24 -11.72
CA GLU A 251 -9.32 -22.56 -12.05
C GLU A 251 -7.79 -22.45 -12.22
N HIS A 252 -7.05 -23.16 -11.40
CA HIS A 252 -5.58 -23.25 -11.44
C HIS A 252 -5.16 -24.40 -12.32
#